data_d32c6bd612d30af777d246583da6efdf
#
_entry.id   d32c6bd612d30af777d246583da6efdf
#
_cell.length_a   1.000
_cell.length_b   1.000
_cell.length_c   1.000
_cell.angle_alpha   90.00
_cell.angle_beta   90.00
_cell.angle_gamma   90.00
#
_symmetry.space_group_name_H-M   'P 1'
#
loop_
_entity.id
_entity.type
_entity.pdbx_description
1 polymer ?
#
loop_
_entity_poly.entity_id
_entity_poly.type
_entity_poly.pdbx_seq_one_letter_code
_entity_poly.pdbx_strand_id
1 'polypeptide(L)'
;MNKAITIFVLALAFIGGFLVFYNPKPTSLPTQENSSVSETQQKWETKIDDQASVTVTVTPIILSVESEEWKFDVVMDTHSVELDQDMTKVAILTDDSGKEYGPVRWEGAPAGGHHREGILFFVPITPYPQHLKLNIKDVGGVQRLFSWTLVE
;
A
#
# COMPACT_ATOMS: atom_id res chain seq x y z
N MET A 1 -62.11 26.53 -34.47
CA MET A 1 -60.94 25.77 -34.02
C MET A 1 -59.96 25.70 -35.17
N ASN A 2 -58.76 26.27 -34.98
CA ASN A 2 -57.80 26.39 -36.06
C ASN A 2 -57.19 25.01 -36.38
N LYS A 3 -57.12 24.71 -37.71
CA LYS A 3 -56.57 23.43 -38.20
C LYS A 3 -55.19 23.08 -37.62
N ALA A 4 -54.38 24.10 -37.26
CA ALA A 4 -53.09 23.95 -36.60
C ALA A 4 -53.17 23.33 -35.21
N ILE A 5 -54.19 23.66 -34.43
CA ILE A 5 -54.39 23.10 -33.07
C ILE A 5 -54.75 21.63 -33.14
N THR A 6 -55.56 21.23 -34.13
CA THR A 6 -55.98 19.84 -34.34
C THR A 6 -54.79 18.94 -34.72
N ILE A 7 -53.89 19.43 -35.55
CA ILE A 7 -52.66 18.70 -35.94
C ILE A 7 -51.70 18.54 -34.75
N PHE A 8 -51.59 19.57 -33.89
CA PHE A 8 -50.73 19.49 -32.70
C PHE A 8 -51.22 18.52 -31.67
N VAL A 9 -52.53 18.41 -31.44
CA VAL A 9 -53.13 17.44 -30.49
C VAL A 9 -52.97 16.01 -31.02
N LEU A 10 -53.10 15.77 -32.33
CA LEU A 10 -52.87 14.45 -32.92
C LEU A 10 -51.43 14.00 -32.85
N ALA A 11 -50.47 14.92 -33.02
CA ALA A 11 -49.04 14.64 -32.92
C ALA A 11 -48.64 14.26 -31.48
N LEU A 12 -49.18 14.94 -30.47
CA LEU A 12 -48.96 14.60 -29.05
C LEU A 12 -49.50 13.24 -28.64
N ALA A 13 -50.68 12.86 -29.19
CA ALA A 13 -51.27 11.54 -28.92
C ALA A 13 -50.43 10.39 -29.51
N PHE A 14 -49.75 10.61 -30.66
CA PHE A 14 -48.89 9.61 -31.27
C PHE A 14 -47.58 9.44 -30.51
N ILE A 15 -46.99 10.51 -29.99
CA ILE A 15 -45.75 10.46 -29.18
C ILE A 15 -46.00 9.77 -27.82
N GLY A 16 -47.17 10.07 -27.19
CA GLY A 16 -47.54 9.44 -25.93
C GLY A 16 -47.79 7.92 -26.05
N GLY A 17 -48.43 7.49 -27.17
CA GLY A 17 -48.68 6.07 -27.43
C GLY A 17 -47.42 5.24 -27.69
N PHE A 18 -46.42 5.83 -28.32
CA PHE A 18 -45.15 5.13 -28.60
C PHE A 18 -44.29 4.93 -27.35
N LEU A 19 -44.36 5.87 -26.40
CA LEU A 19 -43.58 5.74 -25.14
C LEU A 19 -44.14 4.67 -24.20
N VAL A 20 -45.43 4.36 -24.26
CA VAL A 20 -46.05 3.36 -23.39
C VAL A 20 -45.75 1.92 -23.82
N PHE A 21 -45.43 1.68 -25.10
CA PHE A 21 -45.13 0.35 -25.64
C PHE A 21 -43.64 0.06 -25.79
N TYR A 22 -42.75 1.08 -25.59
CA TYR A 22 -41.34 0.87 -25.64
C TYR A 22 -40.81 0.47 -24.23
N ASN A 23 -40.93 -0.82 -23.94
CA ASN A 23 -40.36 -1.43 -22.77
C ASN A 23 -39.03 -2.13 -23.19
N PRO A 24 -37.89 -1.46 -23.16
CA PRO A 24 -36.65 -2.13 -23.44
C PRO A 24 -36.44 -3.19 -22.36
N LYS A 25 -36.39 -4.46 -22.74
CA LYS A 25 -35.88 -5.50 -21.86
C LYS A 25 -34.52 -5.03 -21.33
N PRO A 26 -34.28 -5.13 -20.01
CA PRO A 26 -32.93 -4.87 -19.52
C PRO A 26 -32.00 -5.89 -20.19
N THR A 27 -31.18 -5.40 -21.11
CA THR A 27 -30.04 -6.15 -21.59
C THR A 27 -29.12 -6.26 -20.37
N SER A 28 -29.07 -7.42 -19.78
CA SER A 28 -28.04 -7.74 -18.79
C SER A 28 -26.71 -7.55 -19.52
N LEU A 29 -26.03 -6.46 -19.21
CA LEU A 29 -24.60 -6.34 -19.48
C LEU A 29 -23.93 -7.59 -18.91
N PRO A 30 -23.02 -8.24 -19.63
CA PRO A 30 -22.22 -9.29 -19.02
C PRO A 30 -21.59 -8.67 -17.78
N THR A 31 -21.94 -9.19 -16.62
CA THR A 31 -21.16 -8.97 -15.41
C THR A 31 -19.75 -9.36 -15.78
N GLN A 32 -18.86 -8.39 -15.95
CA GLN A 32 -17.45 -8.68 -15.87
C GLN A 32 -17.25 -9.30 -14.49
N GLU A 33 -17.10 -10.61 -14.48
CA GLU A 33 -16.41 -11.25 -13.38
C GLU A 33 -15.09 -10.50 -13.25
N ASN A 34 -15.09 -9.60 -12.29
CA ASN A 34 -13.86 -9.04 -11.77
C ASN A 34 -13.13 -10.25 -11.20
N SER A 35 -12.33 -10.90 -12.03
CA SER A 35 -11.31 -11.83 -11.57
C SER A 35 -10.44 -10.99 -10.65
N SER A 36 -10.84 -10.91 -9.39
CA SER A 36 -9.92 -10.56 -8.33
C SER A 36 -8.85 -11.64 -8.41
N VAL A 37 -7.77 -11.32 -9.11
CA VAL A 37 -6.49 -11.98 -8.89
C VAL A 37 -6.24 -11.72 -7.41
N SER A 38 -6.60 -12.70 -6.60
CA SER A 38 -6.17 -12.77 -5.21
C SER A 38 -4.67 -13.00 -5.33
N GLU A 39 -3.92 -11.90 -5.47
CA GLU A 39 -2.50 -11.94 -5.16
C GLU A 39 -2.46 -12.44 -3.72
N THR A 40 -2.04 -13.67 -3.55
CA THR A 40 -1.71 -14.22 -2.25
C THR A 40 -0.48 -13.43 -1.80
N GLN A 41 -0.71 -12.24 -1.24
CA GLN A 41 0.36 -11.45 -0.63
C GLN A 41 0.95 -12.32 0.46
N GLN A 42 2.18 -12.75 0.27
CA GLN A 42 2.93 -13.47 1.29
C GLN A 42 2.96 -12.61 2.56
N LYS A 43 2.29 -13.07 3.60
CA LYS A 43 2.25 -12.35 4.87
C LYS A 43 3.55 -12.61 5.62
N TRP A 44 4.38 -11.60 5.70
CA TRP A 44 5.62 -11.63 6.45
C TRP A 44 5.39 -11.48 7.97
N GLU A 45 6.30 -12.04 8.74
CA GLU A 45 6.26 -11.91 10.20
C GLU A 45 6.65 -10.50 10.63
N THR A 46 5.81 -9.88 11.45
CA THR A 46 6.13 -8.62 12.15
C THR A 46 7.16 -8.88 13.24
N LYS A 47 8.19 -8.06 13.30
CA LYS A 47 9.22 -8.10 14.33
C LYS A 47 9.12 -6.86 15.21
N ILE A 48 9.33 -7.06 16.51
CA ILE A 48 9.28 -6.00 17.51
C ILE A 48 10.59 -5.99 18.29
N ASP A 49 11.12 -4.82 18.50
CA ASP A 49 12.29 -4.56 19.34
C ASP A 49 11.95 -3.46 20.34
N ASP A 50 11.99 -3.78 21.62
CA ASP A 50 11.68 -2.88 22.74
C ASP A 50 12.95 -2.66 23.57
N GLN A 51 13.66 -1.58 23.28
CA GLN A 51 14.91 -1.21 23.95
C GLN A 51 14.98 0.31 24.16
N ALA A 52 15.78 0.74 25.15
CA ALA A 52 16.11 2.16 25.40
C ALA A 52 14.86 3.05 25.43
N SER A 53 13.77 2.59 26.04
CA SER A 53 12.47 3.29 26.16
C SER A 53 11.80 3.60 24.81
N VAL A 54 12.17 2.91 23.74
CA VAL A 54 11.53 3.01 22.43
C VAL A 54 11.17 1.61 21.94
N THR A 55 9.92 1.40 21.58
CA THR A 55 9.45 0.21 20.88
C THR A 55 9.49 0.48 19.38
N VAL A 56 10.18 -0.37 18.63
CA VAL A 56 10.20 -0.33 17.17
C VAL A 56 9.58 -1.62 16.62
N THR A 57 8.54 -1.45 15.81
CA THR A 57 7.85 -2.54 15.13
C THR A 57 8.13 -2.46 13.64
N VAL A 58 8.52 -3.57 13.03
CA VAL A 58 8.80 -3.65 11.59
C VAL A 58 8.03 -4.80 10.97
N THR A 59 7.30 -4.49 9.90
CA THR A 59 6.55 -5.47 9.10
C THR A 59 6.92 -5.34 7.63
N PRO A 60 7.54 -6.33 6.99
CA PRO A 60 7.70 -6.33 5.55
C PRO A 60 6.33 -6.38 4.86
N ILE A 61 6.10 -5.52 3.87
CA ILE A 61 4.85 -5.48 3.10
C ILE A 61 5.04 -6.17 1.76
N ILE A 62 6.12 -5.83 1.05
CA ILE A 62 6.44 -6.34 -0.29
C ILE A 62 7.93 -6.65 -0.34
N LEU A 63 8.28 -7.91 -0.59
CA LEU A 63 9.63 -8.39 -0.79
C LEU A 63 9.73 -9.28 -2.05
N SER A 64 8.82 -9.14 -3.02
CA SER A 64 8.86 -9.91 -4.25
C SER A 64 9.98 -9.45 -5.18
N VAL A 65 10.58 -10.39 -5.92
CA VAL A 65 11.56 -10.10 -6.98
C VAL A 65 10.94 -9.35 -8.17
N GLU A 66 9.62 -9.51 -8.36
CA GLU A 66 8.88 -8.88 -9.45
C GLU A 66 8.41 -7.47 -9.13
N SER A 67 8.52 -7.05 -7.85
CA SER A 67 8.13 -5.71 -7.43
C SER A 67 9.17 -4.67 -7.84
N GLU A 68 8.71 -3.47 -8.17
CA GLU A 68 9.61 -2.34 -8.45
C GLU A 68 10.35 -1.87 -7.20
N GLU A 69 9.75 -2.07 -6.03
CA GLU A 69 10.29 -1.64 -4.74
C GLU A 69 9.93 -2.63 -3.63
N TRP A 70 10.88 -2.84 -2.72
CA TRP A 70 10.62 -3.51 -1.45
C TRP A 70 10.15 -2.50 -0.41
N LYS A 71 9.19 -2.93 0.43
CA LYS A 71 8.51 -2.04 1.36
C LYS A 71 8.46 -2.64 2.76
N PHE A 72 8.83 -1.81 3.74
CA PHE A 72 8.74 -2.16 5.17
C PHE A 72 7.92 -1.09 5.87
N ASP A 73 6.86 -1.51 6.53
CA ASP A 73 6.14 -0.68 7.50
C ASP A 73 6.97 -0.61 8.79
N VAL A 74 7.19 0.60 9.29
CA VAL A 74 7.96 0.85 10.51
C VAL A 74 7.15 1.76 11.42
N VAL A 75 6.91 1.28 12.65
CA VAL A 75 6.24 2.04 13.71
C VAL A 75 7.20 2.18 14.89
N MET A 76 7.32 3.39 15.40
CA MET A 76 8.16 3.71 16.55
C MET A 76 7.32 4.41 17.61
N ASP A 77 7.35 3.90 18.83
CA ASP A 77 6.60 4.42 19.99
C ASP A 77 7.53 4.62 21.18
N THR A 78 7.35 5.74 21.86
CA THR A 78 8.09 6.08 23.08
C THR A 78 7.28 7.03 23.96
N HIS A 79 7.70 7.19 25.21
CA HIS A 79 7.15 8.19 26.13
C HIS A 79 8.18 9.24 26.54
N SER A 80 9.46 9.07 26.19
CA SER A 80 10.56 9.87 26.75
C SER A 80 11.69 10.21 25.79
N VAL A 81 11.66 9.67 24.57
CA VAL A 81 12.73 9.87 23.58
C VAL A 81 12.17 10.63 22.38
N GLU A 82 12.91 11.61 21.88
CA GLU A 82 12.56 12.30 20.64
C GLU A 82 12.94 11.42 19.43
N LEU A 83 11.98 11.19 18.51
CA LEU A 83 12.17 10.36 17.32
C LEU A 83 12.58 11.22 16.12
N ASP A 84 13.74 11.85 16.18
CA ASP A 84 14.24 12.87 15.23
C ASP A 84 15.11 12.32 14.09
N GLN A 85 15.37 11.01 14.04
CA GLN A 85 16.26 10.38 13.08
C GLN A 85 15.75 10.52 11.63
N ASP A 86 16.69 10.76 10.70
CA ASP A 86 16.45 10.59 9.27
C ASP A 86 16.45 9.09 8.92
N MET A 87 15.27 8.53 8.72
CA MET A 87 15.10 7.09 8.47
C MET A 87 15.86 6.62 7.22
N THR A 88 16.13 7.50 6.27
CA THR A 88 16.90 7.14 5.08
C THR A 88 18.41 7.01 5.35
N LYS A 89 18.88 7.51 6.49
CA LYS A 89 20.31 7.43 6.88
C LYS A 89 20.59 6.38 7.94
N VAL A 90 19.59 6.10 8.79
CA VAL A 90 19.78 5.19 9.94
C VAL A 90 19.34 3.76 9.65
N ALA A 91 18.54 3.52 8.60
CA ALA A 91 18.09 2.20 8.20
C ALA A 91 19.00 1.61 7.10
N ILE A 92 19.37 0.34 7.25
CA ILE A 92 20.22 -0.38 6.28
C ILE A 92 19.71 -1.82 6.16
N LEU A 93 19.46 -2.28 4.93
CA LEU A 93 19.26 -3.70 4.64
C LEU A 93 20.60 -4.37 4.39
N THR A 94 20.72 -5.65 4.79
CA THR A 94 21.91 -6.48 4.54
C THR A 94 21.44 -7.85 4.04
N ASP A 95 22.05 -8.34 2.96
CA ASP A 95 21.81 -9.65 2.36
C ASP A 95 22.70 -10.76 2.95
N ASP A 96 22.58 -11.98 2.41
CA ASP A 96 23.38 -13.16 2.81
C ASP A 96 24.90 -12.97 2.63
N SER A 97 25.31 -12.14 1.69
CA SER A 97 26.72 -11.86 1.42
C SER A 97 27.31 -10.80 2.36
N GLY A 98 26.47 -10.16 3.16
CA GLY A 98 26.85 -9.04 4.01
C GLY A 98 26.87 -7.69 3.27
N LYS A 99 26.36 -7.63 2.04
CA LYS A 99 26.27 -6.38 1.29
C LYS A 99 25.14 -5.52 1.84
N GLU A 100 25.41 -4.24 1.99
CA GLU A 100 24.50 -3.25 2.56
C GLU A 100 23.80 -2.43 1.47
N TYR A 101 22.51 -2.11 1.74
CA TYR A 101 21.64 -1.35 0.87
C TYR A 101 20.88 -0.31 1.69
N GLY A 102 21.02 0.95 1.34
CA GLY A 102 20.24 2.05 1.94
C GLY A 102 18.84 2.14 1.36
N PRO A 103 17.87 2.67 2.12
CA PRO A 103 16.56 2.96 1.59
C PRO A 103 16.60 4.08 0.55
N VAL A 104 15.74 4.01 -0.45
CA VAL A 104 15.62 5.06 -1.48
C VAL A 104 14.78 6.23 -0.99
N ARG A 105 13.84 5.98 -0.05
CA ARG A 105 13.02 7.02 0.59
C ARG A 105 12.30 6.51 1.83
N TRP A 106 11.79 7.45 2.61
CA TRP A 106 10.86 7.29 3.70
C TRP A 106 9.56 8.03 3.37
N GLU A 107 8.43 7.35 3.46
CA GLU A 107 7.10 7.94 3.34
C GLU A 107 6.35 7.72 4.65
N GLY A 108 6.21 8.77 5.45
CA GLY A 108 5.58 8.69 6.77
C GLY A 108 5.71 9.99 7.54
N ALA A 109 5.49 9.89 8.85
CA ALA A 109 5.59 11.03 9.74
C ALA A 109 6.97 11.70 9.66
N PRO A 110 7.04 13.04 9.73
CA PRO A 110 8.29 13.78 9.78
C PRO A 110 9.10 13.40 11.03
N ALA A 111 10.37 13.82 11.04
CA ALA A 111 11.22 13.69 12.23
C ALA A 111 10.63 14.45 13.41
N GLY A 112 10.69 13.85 14.60
CA GLY A 112 10.21 14.40 15.86
C GLY A 112 9.03 13.65 16.48
N GLY A 113 8.75 14.00 17.73
CA GLY A 113 7.63 13.45 18.50
C GLY A 113 7.92 12.09 19.15
N HIS A 114 6.86 11.55 19.76
CA HIS A 114 6.93 10.31 20.54
C HIS A 114 6.23 9.12 19.88
N HIS A 115 5.55 9.34 18.78
CA HIS A 115 4.99 8.32 17.89
C HIS A 115 5.34 8.68 16.46
N ARG A 116 5.87 7.71 15.72
CA ARG A 116 6.27 7.93 14.33
C ARG A 116 6.08 6.66 13.53
N GLU A 117 5.35 6.74 12.43
CA GLU A 117 5.07 5.62 11.53
C GLU A 117 5.30 5.99 10.07
N GLY A 118 5.58 5.01 9.24
CA GLY A 118 5.72 5.16 7.81
C GLY A 118 6.36 3.96 7.13
N ILE A 119 6.63 4.12 5.85
CA ILE A 119 7.15 3.07 4.99
C ILE A 119 8.56 3.42 4.54
N LEU A 120 9.49 2.48 4.73
CA LEU A 120 10.81 2.47 4.13
C LEU A 120 10.76 1.74 2.79
N PHE A 121 11.30 2.37 1.76
CA PHE A 121 11.37 1.82 0.41
C PHE A 121 12.82 1.49 0.06
N PHE A 122 13.03 0.32 -0.55
CA PHE A 122 14.33 -0.14 -1.03
C PHE A 122 14.24 -0.62 -2.47
N VAL A 123 15.35 -0.58 -3.18
CA VAL A 123 15.48 -1.28 -4.46
C VAL A 123 15.51 -2.79 -4.17
N PRO A 124 14.77 -3.62 -4.94
CA PRO A 124 14.84 -5.06 -4.81
C PRO A 124 16.26 -5.59 -4.98
N ILE A 125 16.67 -6.51 -4.12
CA ILE A 125 18.02 -7.08 -4.13
C ILE A 125 18.07 -8.22 -5.15
N THR A 126 19.09 -8.17 -6.01
CA THR A 126 19.35 -9.21 -7.00
C THR A 126 20.80 -9.69 -6.89
N PRO A 127 21.06 -11.03 -6.81
CA PRO A 127 20.09 -12.10 -6.76
C PRO A 127 19.22 -12.07 -5.48
N TYR A 128 18.04 -12.70 -5.51
CA TYR A 128 17.14 -12.76 -4.36
C TYR A 128 17.82 -13.46 -3.18
N PRO A 129 17.94 -12.81 -2.01
CA PRO A 129 18.62 -13.40 -0.86
C PRO A 129 17.74 -14.41 -0.14
N GLN A 130 18.33 -15.39 0.52
CA GLN A 130 17.60 -16.32 1.40
C GLN A 130 17.33 -15.72 2.79
N HIS A 131 18.20 -14.81 3.22
CA HIS A 131 18.04 -14.11 4.50
C HIS A 131 18.21 -12.62 4.29
N LEU A 132 17.43 -11.87 5.02
CA LEU A 132 17.43 -10.43 4.98
C LEU A 132 17.50 -9.88 6.41
N LYS A 133 18.34 -8.87 6.62
CA LYS A 133 18.45 -8.16 7.88
C LYS A 133 18.19 -6.68 7.66
N LEU A 134 17.28 -6.10 8.44
CA LEU A 134 17.14 -4.65 8.54
C LEU A 134 17.78 -4.19 9.85
N ASN A 135 18.70 -3.29 9.73
CA ASN A 135 19.35 -2.64 10.85
C ASN A 135 18.88 -1.19 10.92
N ILE A 136 18.32 -0.78 12.06
CA ILE A 136 17.95 0.61 12.35
C ILE A 136 18.83 1.11 13.49
N LYS A 137 19.64 2.13 13.21
CA LYS A 137 20.62 2.70 14.14
C LYS A 137 20.06 3.95 14.83
N ASP A 138 20.63 4.30 15.97
CA ASP A 138 20.45 5.58 16.67
C ASP A 138 19.01 5.91 17.17
N VAL A 139 18.05 5.01 17.02
CA VAL A 139 16.74 5.17 17.62
C VAL A 139 16.80 4.82 19.10
N GLY A 140 16.70 5.82 19.97
CA GLY A 140 16.99 5.70 21.40
C GLY A 140 18.49 5.46 21.68
N GLY A 141 19.38 5.82 20.77
CA GLY A 141 20.85 5.64 20.91
C GLY A 141 21.33 4.20 20.83
N VAL A 142 20.52 3.27 20.34
CA VAL A 142 20.85 1.84 20.20
C VAL A 142 20.70 1.37 18.76
N GLN A 143 21.30 0.20 18.47
CA GLN A 143 21.16 -0.47 17.19
C GLN A 143 20.11 -1.59 17.33
N ARG A 144 19.19 -1.69 16.35
CA ARG A 144 18.10 -2.66 16.31
C ARG A 144 18.20 -3.52 15.08
N LEU A 145 18.14 -4.85 15.25
CA LEU A 145 18.29 -5.84 14.19
C LEU A 145 17.02 -6.66 14.03
N PHE A 146 16.45 -6.61 12.85
CA PHE A 146 15.30 -7.40 12.44
C PHE A 146 15.72 -8.36 11.33
N SER A 147 15.33 -9.64 11.41
CA SER A 147 15.78 -10.65 10.45
C SER A 147 14.60 -11.49 9.94
N TRP A 148 14.60 -11.77 8.64
CA TRP A 148 13.63 -12.66 8.00
C TRP A 148 14.35 -13.67 7.14
N THR A 149 13.77 -14.88 7.05
CA THR A 149 14.11 -15.87 6.04
C THR A 149 13.14 -15.69 4.89
N LEU A 150 13.67 -15.47 3.69
CA LEU A 150 12.89 -15.31 2.48
C LEU A 150 12.80 -16.70 1.82
N VAL A 151 11.58 -17.21 1.67
CA VAL A 151 11.31 -18.49 0.99
C VAL A 151 10.58 -18.16 -0.29
N GLU A 152 11.09 -18.65 -1.42
CA GLU A 152 10.39 -18.60 -2.69
C GLU A 152 9.19 -19.54 -2.70
#